data_4765edfd09331976074213688862622f
#
_entry.id   4765edfd09331976074213688862622f
#
_cell.length_a   1.000
_cell.length_b   1.000
_cell.length_c   1.000
_cell.angle_alpha   90.00
_cell.angle_beta   90.00
_cell.angle_gamma   90.00
#
_symmetry.space_group_name_H-M   'P 1'
#
loop_
_entity.id
_entity.type
_entity.pdbx_description
1 polymer ?
#
loop_
_entity_poly.entity_id
_entity_poly.type
_entity_poly.pdbx_seq_one_letter_code
_entity_poly.pdbx_strand_id
1 'polypeptide(L)'
;SLSTGRGFNSPRKRLPTSYSGGNLHFMAASWPEKGIAGHKSYVVTKGIATFVVILYSTEGKGLLAIIEANLLGQIRTGAASGLASKYLANNNSKKLAVIGSGFQAETQLEAIVSQLDLDEVRVYSRTKDKRESFANKMSNKLGINIKTCNSSEEATNGCDIISLITNSSTPVISDDQINEGIHINAAGGNSWLRSEISSNAINKFNFVSCDDLEQAKIECK
;
A
#
# COMPACT_ATOMS: atom_id res chain seq x y z
N SER A 1 -4.43 -9.34 -19.05
CA SER A 1 -4.36 -8.81 -17.68
C SER A 1 -5.64 -9.14 -16.91
N LEU A 2 -5.68 -8.93 -15.60
CA LEU A 2 -6.87 -9.18 -14.76
C LEU A 2 -8.08 -8.35 -15.21
N SER A 3 -7.87 -7.07 -15.53
CA SER A 3 -8.92 -6.15 -15.99
C SER A 3 -9.59 -6.56 -17.32
N THR A 4 -8.93 -7.36 -18.12
CA THR A 4 -9.45 -7.86 -19.42
C THR A 4 -9.92 -9.32 -19.33
N GLY A 5 -9.93 -9.91 -18.13
CA GLY A 5 -10.27 -11.33 -17.94
C GLY A 5 -9.25 -12.33 -18.49
N ARG A 6 -8.04 -11.87 -18.86
CA ARG A 6 -6.99 -12.68 -19.47
C ARG A 6 -5.94 -13.18 -18.47
N GLY A 7 -6.08 -12.84 -17.22
CA GLY A 7 -5.27 -13.32 -16.10
C GLY A 7 -6.18 -13.82 -15.00
N PHE A 8 -5.68 -14.74 -14.21
CA PHE A 8 -6.39 -15.32 -13.07
C PHE A 8 -5.55 -15.16 -11.82
N ASN A 9 -6.20 -14.88 -10.70
CA ASN A 9 -5.58 -14.85 -9.38
C ASN A 9 -6.46 -15.59 -8.37
N SER A 10 -5.86 -16.05 -7.30
CA SER A 10 -6.58 -16.58 -6.15
C SER A 10 -6.54 -15.58 -5.00
N PRO A 11 -7.62 -15.44 -4.22
CA PRO A 11 -7.59 -14.72 -2.96
C PRO A 11 -6.49 -15.27 -2.05
N ARG A 12 -5.98 -14.40 -1.15
CA ARG A 12 -4.94 -14.79 -0.20
C ARG A 12 -5.41 -15.93 0.71
N LYS A 13 -4.63 -16.98 0.77
CA LYS A 13 -4.78 -18.05 1.75
C LYS A 13 -3.80 -17.83 2.90
N ARG A 14 -4.26 -18.16 4.13
CA ARG A 14 -3.45 -18.07 5.35
C ARG A 14 -3.47 -19.44 6.04
N LEU A 15 -2.30 -19.97 6.31
CA LEU A 15 -2.12 -21.21 7.06
C LEU A 15 -1.41 -20.87 8.37
N PRO A 16 -2.01 -21.19 9.54
CA PRO A 16 -1.32 -21.02 10.81
C PRO A 16 -0.01 -21.79 10.84
N THR A 17 1.06 -21.16 11.29
CA THR A 17 2.41 -21.77 11.39
C THR A 17 2.80 -22.13 12.82
N SER A 18 2.05 -21.62 13.82
CA SER A 18 2.25 -21.97 15.24
C SER A 18 0.97 -21.69 16.05
N TYR A 19 0.87 -22.33 17.22
CA TYR A 19 -0.23 -22.08 18.17
C TYR A 19 -0.15 -20.70 18.83
N SER A 20 1.03 -20.08 18.85
CA SER A 20 1.27 -18.74 19.43
C SER A 20 1.08 -17.59 18.42
N GLY A 21 0.58 -17.88 17.23
CA GLY A 21 0.43 -16.92 16.14
C GLY A 21 1.54 -17.05 15.10
N GLY A 22 1.29 -16.47 13.94
CA GLY A 22 2.11 -16.59 12.75
C GLY A 22 1.33 -17.29 11.64
N ASN A 23 1.54 -16.84 10.40
CA ASN A 23 0.86 -17.41 9.25
C ASN A 23 1.83 -17.52 8.07
N LEU A 24 1.73 -18.62 7.35
CA LEU A 24 2.19 -18.71 5.98
C LEU A 24 1.08 -18.14 5.08
N HIS A 25 1.41 -17.12 4.33
CA HIS A 25 0.53 -16.53 3.34
C HIS A 25 0.85 -17.08 1.96
N PHE A 26 -0.19 -17.33 1.17
CA PHE A 26 -0.07 -17.88 -0.16
C PHE A 26 -1.03 -17.15 -1.11
N MET A 27 -0.51 -16.73 -2.27
CA MET A 27 -1.27 -16.04 -3.33
C MET A 27 -0.79 -16.57 -4.67
N ALA A 28 -1.68 -17.13 -5.47
CA ALA A 28 -1.35 -17.66 -6.80
C ALA A 28 -1.98 -16.81 -7.90
N ALA A 29 -1.32 -16.77 -9.04
CA ALA A 29 -1.83 -16.12 -10.25
C ALA A 29 -1.32 -16.82 -11.50
N SER A 30 -2.05 -16.66 -12.59
CA SER A 30 -1.60 -17.10 -13.92
C SER A 30 -1.90 -16.06 -14.99
N TRP A 31 -1.04 -16.03 -15.98
CA TRP A 31 -1.22 -15.22 -17.18
C TRP A 31 -1.03 -16.11 -18.42
N PRO A 32 -2.10 -16.79 -18.87
CA PRO A 32 -2.02 -17.76 -19.95
C PRO A 32 -1.43 -17.20 -21.24
N GLU A 33 -1.77 -15.97 -21.62
CA GLU A 33 -1.22 -15.33 -22.84
C GLU A 33 0.30 -15.14 -22.82
N LYS A 34 0.90 -15.12 -21.64
CA LYS A 34 2.35 -15.03 -21.46
C LYS A 34 2.99 -16.38 -21.18
N GLY A 35 2.20 -17.44 -21.15
CA GLY A 35 2.69 -18.79 -20.87
C GLY A 35 3.26 -18.95 -19.46
N ILE A 36 2.77 -18.16 -18.47
CA ILE A 36 3.29 -18.16 -17.10
C ILE A 36 2.19 -18.35 -16.05
N ALA A 37 2.54 -19.08 -15.00
CA ALA A 37 1.81 -19.15 -13.76
C ALA A 37 2.80 -19.03 -12.59
N GLY A 38 2.32 -18.67 -11.42
CA GLY A 38 3.21 -18.58 -10.27
C GLY A 38 2.48 -18.31 -8.98
N HIS A 39 3.23 -18.26 -7.92
CA HIS A 39 2.70 -17.89 -6.62
C HIS A 39 3.72 -17.08 -5.82
N LYS A 40 3.19 -16.23 -4.95
CA LYS A 40 3.92 -15.56 -3.88
C LYS A 40 3.58 -16.23 -2.56
N SER A 41 4.59 -16.61 -1.80
CA SER A 41 4.44 -17.07 -0.44
C SER A 41 5.32 -16.23 0.51
N TYR A 42 4.88 -16.08 1.75
CA TYR A 42 5.66 -15.42 2.78
C TYR A 42 5.21 -15.84 4.18
N VAL A 43 6.16 -15.85 5.10
CA VAL A 43 5.92 -16.05 6.53
C VAL A 43 6.24 -14.75 7.24
N VAL A 44 5.42 -14.41 8.23
CA VAL A 44 5.70 -13.31 9.16
C VAL A 44 6.11 -13.92 10.50
N THR A 45 7.35 -13.70 10.89
CA THR A 45 7.90 -14.20 12.17
C THR A 45 8.55 -13.04 12.91
N LYS A 46 8.12 -12.78 14.14
CA LYS A 46 8.64 -11.68 14.98
C LYS A 46 8.61 -10.31 14.27
N GLY A 47 7.56 -10.07 13.46
CA GLY A 47 7.40 -8.81 12.72
C GLY A 47 8.24 -8.70 11.43
N ILE A 48 9.02 -9.72 11.09
CA ILE A 48 9.79 -9.77 9.84
C ILE A 48 9.03 -10.65 8.84
N ALA A 49 8.79 -10.11 7.65
CA ALA A 49 8.20 -10.84 6.54
C ALA A 49 9.28 -11.23 5.52
N THR A 50 9.34 -12.51 5.18
CA THR A 50 10.23 -13.03 4.14
C THR A 50 9.41 -13.52 2.96
N PHE A 51 9.58 -12.89 1.81
CA PHE A 51 8.79 -13.13 0.61
C PHE A 51 9.57 -13.89 -0.45
N VAL A 52 8.90 -14.88 -1.05
CA VAL A 52 9.39 -15.60 -2.23
C VAL A 52 8.31 -15.60 -3.31
N VAL A 53 8.71 -15.37 -4.56
CA VAL A 53 7.88 -15.59 -5.74
C VAL A 53 8.46 -16.75 -6.55
N ILE A 54 7.61 -17.70 -6.91
CA ILE A 54 7.97 -18.83 -7.76
C ILE A 54 7.19 -18.73 -9.06
N LEU A 55 7.88 -18.83 -10.20
CA LEU A 55 7.30 -18.75 -11.53
C LEU A 55 7.49 -20.08 -12.28
N TYR A 56 6.45 -20.49 -12.97
CA TYR A 56 6.42 -21.68 -13.81
C TYR A 56 6.02 -21.32 -15.25
N SER A 57 6.56 -22.04 -16.20
CA SER A 57 6.04 -22.07 -17.57
C SER A 57 4.78 -22.92 -17.65
N THR A 58 3.75 -22.43 -18.31
CA THR A 58 2.59 -23.23 -18.69
C THR A 58 2.76 -23.89 -20.07
N GLU A 59 3.91 -23.70 -20.72
CA GLU A 59 4.28 -24.23 -22.03
C GLU A 59 5.28 -25.41 -21.95
N GLY A 60 5.34 -26.07 -20.81
CA GLY A 60 6.17 -27.28 -20.63
C GLY A 60 7.64 -27.06 -20.28
N LYS A 61 8.09 -25.81 -20.02
CA LYS A 61 9.48 -25.51 -19.63
C LYS A 61 9.75 -25.71 -18.11
N GLY A 62 8.71 -26.06 -17.33
CA GLY A 62 8.81 -26.31 -15.90
C GLY A 62 9.02 -25.05 -15.07
N LEU A 63 9.88 -25.13 -14.06
CA LEU A 63 10.23 -24.02 -13.18
C LEU A 63 11.07 -22.99 -13.93
N LEU A 64 10.62 -21.73 -13.93
CA LEU A 64 11.31 -20.61 -14.59
C LEU A 64 12.21 -19.83 -13.63
N ALA A 65 11.69 -19.53 -12.43
CA ALA A 65 12.43 -18.73 -11.46
C ALA A 65 11.95 -18.92 -10.01
N ILE A 66 12.88 -18.74 -9.09
CA ILE A 66 12.61 -18.51 -7.67
C ILE A 66 13.22 -17.14 -7.34
N ILE A 67 12.40 -16.20 -6.86
CA ILE A 67 12.77 -14.79 -6.69
C ILE A 67 12.61 -14.42 -5.22
N GLU A 68 13.67 -13.92 -4.59
CA GLU A 68 13.52 -13.20 -3.32
C GLU A 68 12.74 -11.91 -3.57
N ALA A 69 11.63 -11.72 -2.86
CA ALA A 69 10.64 -10.75 -3.24
C ALA A 69 10.32 -9.72 -2.14
N ASN A 70 11.24 -9.52 -1.17
CA ASN A 70 11.05 -8.55 -0.08
C ASN A 70 10.89 -7.13 -0.64
N LEU A 71 11.86 -6.69 -1.44
CA LEU A 71 11.84 -5.38 -2.09
C LEU A 71 10.75 -5.30 -3.18
N LEU A 72 10.56 -6.36 -3.96
CA LEU A 72 9.49 -6.43 -4.95
C LEU A 72 8.11 -6.21 -4.30
N GLY A 73 7.86 -6.82 -3.14
CA GLY A 73 6.62 -6.64 -2.38
C GLY A 73 6.39 -5.19 -1.94
N GLN A 74 7.46 -4.50 -1.56
CA GLN A 74 7.43 -3.09 -1.18
C GLN A 74 7.14 -2.18 -2.38
N ILE A 75 7.94 -2.33 -3.45
CA ILE A 75 7.84 -1.50 -4.66
C ILE A 75 6.45 -1.64 -5.32
N ARG A 76 5.93 -2.87 -5.49
CA ARG A 76 4.64 -3.08 -6.14
C ARG A 76 3.47 -2.47 -5.35
N THR A 77 3.58 -2.43 -4.02
CA THR A 77 2.56 -1.83 -3.16
C THR A 77 2.57 -0.31 -3.29
N GLY A 78 3.74 0.31 -3.30
CA GLY A 78 3.88 1.73 -3.58
C GLY A 78 3.40 2.10 -5.00
N ALA A 79 3.77 1.29 -6.00
CA ALA A 79 3.37 1.50 -7.39
C ALA A 79 1.84 1.50 -7.58
N ALA A 80 1.10 0.67 -6.83
CA ALA A 80 -0.37 0.68 -6.88
C ALA A 80 -0.94 2.02 -6.42
N SER A 81 -0.43 2.59 -5.31
CA SER A 81 -0.86 3.89 -4.82
C SER A 81 -0.42 5.05 -5.73
N GLY A 82 0.79 4.98 -6.30
CA GLY A 82 1.24 5.95 -7.30
C GLY A 82 0.33 5.95 -8.53
N LEU A 83 -0.03 4.77 -9.02
CA LEU A 83 -0.94 4.63 -10.16
C LEU A 83 -2.36 5.12 -9.83
N ALA A 84 -2.88 4.78 -8.65
CA ALA A 84 -4.17 5.26 -8.18
C ALA A 84 -4.17 6.80 -8.08
N SER A 85 -3.15 7.39 -7.47
CA SER A 85 -3.01 8.85 -7.39
C SER A 85 -2.97 9.53 -8.77
N LYS A 86 -2.24 8.94 -9.73
CA LYS A 86 -2.17 9.45 -11.11
C LYS A 86 -3.53 9.54 -11.80
N TYR A 87 -4.40 8.55 -11.58
CA TYR A 87 -5.65 8.45 -12.31
C TYR A 87 -6.87 8.94 -11.54
N LEU A 88 -6.79 9.00 -10.21
CA LEU A 88 -7.95 9.30 -9.36
C LEU A 88 -7.79 10.60 -8.57
N ALA A 89 -6.58 11.12 -8.36
CA ALA A 89 -6.41 12.43 -7.77
C ALA A 89 -6.78 13.54 -8.79
N ASN A 90 -7.17 14.69 -8.28
CA ASN A 90 -7.43 15.84 -9.15
C ASN A 90 -6.16 16.28 -9.89
N ASN A 91 -6.30 16.72 -11.13
CA ASN A 91 -5.16 17.11 -12.00
C ASN A 91 -4.30 18.24 -11.43
N ASN A 92 -4.87 19.06 -10.54
CA ASN A 92 -4.19 20.17 -9.88
C ASN A 92 -3.70 19.82 -8.45
N SER A 93 -3.67 18.55 -8.09
CA SER A 93 -3.18 18.10 -6.78
C SER A 93 -1.69 18.44 -6.62
N LYS A 94 -1.34 19.17 -5.55
CA LYS A 94 -0.01 19.66 -5.27
C LYS A 94 0.51 19.30 -3.88
N LYS A 95 -0.37 18.92 -2.95
CA LYS A 95 -0.03 18.70 -1.55
C LYS A 95 -0.34 17.28 -1.12
N LEU A 96 0.69 16.59 -0.63
CA LEU A 96 0.60 15.21 -0.15
C LEU A 96 0.86 15.14 1.34
N ALA A 97 -0.02 14.44 2.07
CA ALA A 97 0.24 13.97 3.43
C ALA A 97 0.53 12.45 3.44
N VAL A 98 1.59 12.04 4.12
CA VAL A 98 1.92 10.64 4.37
C VAL A 98 1.71 10.36 5.86
N ILE A 99 0.79 9.47 6.18
CA ILE A 99 0.52 9.04 7.56
C ILE A 99 1.11 7.64 7.75
N GLY A 100 2.24 7.62 8.43
CA GLY A 100 3.09 6.44 8.60
C GLY A 100 4.51 6.69 8.09
N SER A 101 5.51 6.13 8.78
CA SER A 101 6.94 6.25 8.44
C SER A 101 7.64 4.90 8.50
N GLY A 102 6.91 3.82 8.22
CA GLY A 102 7.41 2.46 8.22
C GLY A 102 8.03 2.06 6.87
N PHE A 103 8.46 0.80 6.78
CA PHE A 103 9.09 0.22 5.60
C PHE A 103 8.31 0.47 4.30
N GLN A 104 7.00 0.28 4.31
CA GLN A 104 6.16 0.48 3.13
C GLN A 104 5.98 1.97 2.75
N ALA A 105 6.10 2.89 3.70
CA ALA A 105 5.90 4.32 3.45
C ALA A 105 6.91 4.90 2.44
N GLU A 106 8.12 4.35 2.39
CA GLU A 106 9.16 4.80 1.46
C GLU A 106 8.71 4.67 0.00
N THR A 107 8.25 3.51 -0.40
CA THR A 107 7.82 3.27 -1.79
C THR A 107 6.45 3.86 -2.10
N GLN A 108 5.59 4.07 -1.10
CA GLN A 108 4.36 4.84 -1.26
C GLN A 108 4.70 6.28 -1.70
N LEU A 109 5.57 6.94 -0.93
CA LEU A 109 6.01 8.29 -1.23
C LEU A 109 6.72 8.39 -2.58
N GLU A 110 7.69 7.50 -2.84
CA GLU A 110 8.42 7.46 -4.12
C GLU A 110 7.49 7.34 -5.31
N ALA A 111 6.54 6.41 -5.25
CA ALA A 111 5.64 6.16 -6.35
C ALA A 111 4.69 7.35 -6.60
N ILE A 112 4.15 7.98 -5.55
CA ILE A 112 3.25 9.12 -5.71
C ILE A 112 4.02 10.32 -6.28
N VAL A 113 5.20 10.65 -5.73
CA VAL A 113 6.07 11.74 -6.21
C VAL A 113 6.51 11.51 -7.66
N SER A 114 6.73 10.26 -8.07
CA SER A 114 7.10 9.95 -9.47
C SER A 114 5.98 10.19 -10.50
N GLN A 115 4.74 10.26 -10.05
CA GLN A 115 3.57 10.42 -10.91
C GLN A 115 2.99 11.83 -10.90
N LEU A 116 3.28 12.63 -9.89
CA LEU A 116 2.68 13.94 -9.66
C LEU A 116 3.74 14.99 -9.36
N ASP A 117 3.54 16.18 -9.88
CA ASP A 117 4.37 17.34 -9.61
C ASP A 117 3.86 18.06 -8.35
N LEU A 118 4.41 17.68 -7.20
CA LEU A 118 3.98 18.11 -5.87
C LEU A 118 4.81 19.30 -5.37
N ASP A 119 4.14 20.31 -4.83
CA ASP A 119 4.77 21.49 -4.21
C ASP A 119 5.09 21.26 -2.72
N GLU A 120 4.30 20.41 -2.05
CA GLU A 120 4.44 20.18 -0.62
C GLU A 120 4.20 18.71 -0.26
N VAL A 121 5.12 18.18 0.56
CA VAL A 121 4.99 16.85 1.17
C VAL A 121 5.11 16.98 2.68
N ARG A 122 4.12 16.41 3.39
CA ARG A 122 4.11 16.36 4.85
C ARG A 122 4.09 14.93 5.33
N VAL A 123 4.72 14.66 6.48
CA VAL A 123 4.71 13.33 7.09
C VAL A 123 4.36 13.42 8.57
N TYR A 124 3.51 12.50 8.98
CA TYR A 124 3.22 12.26 10.39
C TYR A 124 3.32 10.77 10.73
N SER A 125 3.89 10.46 11.86
CA SER A 125 3.78 9.17 12.55
C SER A 125 3.94 9.39 14.06
N ARG A 126 3.44 8.44 14.86
CA ARG A 126 3.40 8.54 16.32
C ARG A 126 4.78 8.76 16.96
N THR A 127 5.82 8.12 16.42
CA THR A 127 7.18 8.21 16.95
C THR A 127 7.93 9.33 16.27
N LYS A 128 8.30 10.38 17.01
CA LYS A 128 8.99 11.57 16.51
C LYS A 128 10.28 11.21 15.77
N ASP A 129 11.18 10.47 16.41
CA ASP A 129 12.49 10.14 15.83
C ASP A 129 12.36 9.35 14.51
N LYS A 130 11.36 8.45 14.43
CA LYS A 130 11.11 7.67 13.19
C LYS A 130 10.61 8.55 12.05
N ARG A 131 9.70 9.50 12.33
CA ARG A 131 9.20 10.40 11.27
C ARG A 131 10.25 11.39 10.81
N GLU A 132 11.10 11.89 11.72
CA GLU A 132 12.21 12.78 11.38
C GLU A 132 13.29 12.04 10.55
N SER A 133 13.67 10.83 10.98
CA SER A 133 14.59 9.98 10.23
C SER A 133 14.04 9.64 8.84
N PHE A 134 12.76 9.32 8.73
CA PHE A 134 12.08 9.06 7.46
C PHE A 134 12.09 10.30 6.56
N ALA A 135 11.71 11.46 7.09
CA ALA A 135 11.68 12.71 6.32
C ALA A 135 13.07 13.06 5.78
N ASN A 136 14.11 12.99 6.62
CA ASN A 136 15.49 13.24 6.21
C ASN A 136 15.98 12.27 5.13
N LYS A 137 15.73 10.95 5.33
CA LYS A 137 16.10 9.91 4.36
C LYS A 137 15.45 10.16 3.01
N MET A 138 14.13 10.41 3.03
CA MET A 138 13.36 10.54 1.80
C MET A 138 13.58 11.87 1.11
N SER A 139 13.79 12.96 1.86
CA SER A 139 14.19 14.26 1.29
C SER A 139 15.50 14.15 0.51
N ASN A 140 16.50 13.49 1.09
CA ASN A 140 17.78 13.26 0.42
C ASN A 140 17.65 12.36 -0.81
N LYS A 141 16.83 11.31 -0.72
CA LYS A 141 16.63 10.35 -1.80
C LYS A 141 15.90 10.95 -3.00
N LEU A 142 14.88 11.77 -2.74
CA LEU A 142 13.98 12.29 -3.77
C LEU A 142 14.33 13.73 -4.21
N GLY A 143 15.22 14.40 -3.50
CA GLY A 143 15.59 15.79 -3.79
C GLY A 143 14.45 16.79 -3.50
N ILE A 144 13.53 16.45 -2.60
CA ILE A 144 12.37 17.27 -2.22
C ILE A 144 12.39 17.58 -0.74
N ASN A 145 11.75 18.69 -0.34
CA ASN A 145 11.57 19.00 1.07
C ASN A 145 10.35 18.27 1.65
N ILE A 146 10.55 17.51 2.73
CA ILE A 146 9.49 16.80 3.44
C ILE A 146 9.36 17.36 4.84
N LYS A 147 8.23 18.01 5.11
CA LYS A 147 7.91 18.60 6.40
C LYS A 147 7.38 17.55 7.37
N THR A 148 7.98 17.44 8.56
CA THR A 148 7.42 16.64 9.65
C THR A 148 6.34 17.40 10.39
N CYS A 149 5.24 16.72 10.75
CA CYS A 149 4.11 17.26 11.49
C CYS A 149 3.97 16.59 12.85
N ASN A 150 3.33 17.27 13.81
CA ASN A 150 3.16 16.77 15.17
C ASN A 150 1.83 16.02 15.38
N SER A 151 0.90 16.16 14.45
CA SER A 151 -0.37 15.41 14.45
C SER A 151 -0.81 15.03 13.04
N SER A 152 -1.78 14.12 12.91
CA SER A 152 -2.39 13.79 11.64
C SER A 152 -3.17 14.96 11.07
N GLU A 153 -3.82 15.75 11.93
CA GLU A 153 -4.56 16.95 11.55
C GLU A 153 -3.62 18.00 10.92
N GLU A 154 -2.46 18.26 11.54
CA GLU A 154 -1.46 19.17 10.98
C GLU A 154 -0.97 18.67 9.61
N ALA A 155 -0.73 17.37 9.49
CA ALA A 155 -0.24 16.79 8.23
C ALA A 155 -1.27 16.87 7.11
N THR A 156 -2.53 16.58 7.39
CA THR A 156 -3.60 16.48 6.36
C THR A 156 -4.28 17.80 6.04
N ASN A 157 -4.11 18.82 6.86
CA ASN A 157 -4.78 20.12 6.68
C ASN A 157 -4.48 20.75 5.31
N GLY A 158 -5.50 20.89 4.47
CA GLY A 158 -5.40 21.48 3.14
C GLY A 158 -4.55 20.65 2.16
N CYS A 159 -4.38 19.34 2.40
CA CYS A 159 -3.77 18.42 1.43
C CYS A 159 -4.79 17.97 0.38
N ASP A 160 -4.29 17.71 -0.82
CA ASP A 160 -5.06 17.17 -1.94
C ASP A 160 -5.04 15.65 -1.96
N ILE A 161 -3.96 15.08 -1.42
CA ILE A 161 -3.72 13.63 -1.39
C ILE A 161 -3.29 13.23 0.02
N ILE A 162 -3.84 12.12 0.50
CA ILE A 162 -3.42 11.47 1.74
C ILE A 162 -3.01 10.02 1.43
N SER A 163 -1.82 9.63 1.86
CA SER A 163 -1.36 8.24 1.84
C SER A 163 -1.32 7.69 3.25
N LEU A 164 -2.24 6.81 3.58
CA LEU A 164 -2.30 6.08 4.84
C LEU A 164 -1.52 4.77 4.66
N ILE A 165 -0.50 4.58 5.49
CA ILE A 165 0.37 3.40 5.42
C ILE A 165 0.86 3.01 6.81
N THR A 166 -0.08 2.65 7.64
CA THR A 166 0.15 2.28 9.04
C THR A 166 -0.23 0.82 9.31
N ASN A 167 0.07 0.37 10.50
CA ASN A 167 -0.42 -0.90 11.03
C ASN A 167 -1.48 -0.69 12.13
N SER A 168 -2.16 0.44 12.12
CA SER A 168 -3.16 0.78 13.13
C SER A 168 -4.36 -0.16 13.09
N SER A 169 -4.93 -0.44 14.26
CA SER A 169 -6.22 -1.14 14.42
C SER A 169 -7.40 -0.17 14.56
N THR A 170 -7.12 1.12 14.59
CA THR A 170 -8.12 2.20 14.69
C THR A 170 -7.83 3.27 13.66
N PRO A 171 -8.84 4.02 13.19
CA PRO A 171 -8.65 5.12 12.25
C PRO A 171 -7.54 6.08 12.68
N VAL A 172 -6.71 6.50 11.73
CA VAL A 172 -5.54 7.38 11.96
C VAL A 172 -5.79 8.81 11.48
N ILE A 173 -6.91 9.01 10.79
CA ILE A 173 -7.48 10.30 10.44
C ILE A 173 -8.94 10.31 10.84
N SER A 174 -9.46 11.48 11.20
CA SER A 174 -10.86 11.68 11.55
C SER A 174 -11.68 12.11 10.32
N ASP A 175 -13.01 11.99 10.42
CA ASP A 175 -13.92 12.24 9.30
C ASP A 175 -13.92 13.71 8.84
N ASP A 176 -13.57 14.65 9.73
CA ASP A 176 -13.46 16.08 9.45
C ASP A 176 -12.17 16.47 8.70
N GLN A 177 -11.19 15.58 8.66
CA GLN A 177 -9.98 15.75 7.85
C GLN A 177 -10.22 15.40 6.36
N ILE A 178 -11.39 14.88 6.01
CA ILE A 178 -11.75 14.48 4.66
C ILE A 178 -12.56 15.60 3.99
N ASN A 179 -11.89 16.37 3.17
CA ASN A 179 -12.47 17.46 2.42
C ASN A 179 -12.93 17.00 1.03
N GLU A 180 -13.82 17.78 0.40
CA GLU A 180 -14.25 17.53 -0.98
C GLU A 180 -13.06 17.56 -1.94
N GLY A 181 -13.02 16.64 -2.88
CA GLY A 181 -11.97 16.53 -3.90
C GLY A 181 -10.66 15.86 -3.43
N ILE A 182 -10.58 15.43 -2.18
CA ILE A 182 -9.41 14.75 -1.67
C ILE A 182 -9.27 13.32 -2.23
N HIS A 183 -8.05 12.92 -2.55
CA HIS A 183 -7.71 11.54 -2.90
C HIS A 183 -7.03 10.84 -1.71
N ILE A 184 -7.49 9.64 -1.35
CA ILE A 184 -6.90 8.86 -0.25
C ILE A 184 -6.46 7.47 -0.73
N ASN A 185 -5.20 7.14 -0.50
CA ASN A 185 -4.68 5.79 -0.58
C ASN A 185 -4.66 5.18 0.83
N ALA A 186 -5.54 4.23 1.12
CA ALA A 186 -5.56 3.47 2.38
C ALA A 186 -4.84 2.13 2.16
N ALA A 187 -3.51 2.12 2.30
CA ALA A 187 -2.66 1.01 1.87
C ALA A 187 -2.06 0.17 3.02
N GLY A 188 -2.27 0.56 4.29
CA GLY A 188 -1.70 -0.13 5.45
C GLY A 188 -2.52 -1.31 5.95
N GLY A 189 -3.83 -1.33 5.68
CA GLY A 189 -4.74 -2.39 6.07
C GLY A 189 -4.61 -3.62 5.15
N ASN A 190 -4.29 -4.78 5.72
CA ASN A 190 -4.29 -6.06 4.99
C ASN A 190 -4.94 -7.18 5.83
N SER A 191 -5.75 -6.81 6.80
CA SER A 191 -6.44 -7.70 7.71
C SER A 191 -7.62 -6.96 8.34
N TRP A 192 -8.72 -7.64 8.56
CA TRP A 192 -9.90 -7.11 9.26
C TRP A 192 -9.64 -6.60 10.69
N LEU A 193 -8.46 -6.91 11.25
CA LEU A 193 -7.98 -6.37 12.54
C LEU A 193 -7.36 -4.98 12.44
N ARG A 194 -7.18 -4.45 11.23
CA ARG A 194 -6.57 -3.14 10.96
C ARG A 194 -7.55 -2.22 10.30
N SER A 195 -7.52 -0.97 10.72
CA SER A 195 -8.36 0.09 10.14
C SER A 195 -7.58 1.40 10.16
N GLU A 196 -7.47 2.05 9.02
CA GLU A 196 -6.82 3.36 8.90
C GLU A 196 -7.84 4.49 8.71
N ILE A 197 -9.05 4.12 8.26
CA ILE A 197 -10.14 5.04 7.97
C ILE A 197 -11.43 4.49 8.57
N SER A 198 -12.34 5.35 9.02
CA SER A 198 -13.63 4.95 9.57
C SER A 198 -14.61 4.55 8.48
N SER A 199 -15.61 3.73 8.82
CA SER A 199 -16.71 3.40 7.90
C SER A 199 -17.51 4.64 7.51
N ASN A 200 -17.68 5.59 8.44
CA ASN A 200 -18.37 6.86 8.16
C ASN A 200 -17.59 7.70 7.14
N ALA A 201 -16.26 7.72 7.25
CA ALA A 201 -15.40 8.40 6.31
C ALA A 201 -15.53 7.83 4.89
N ILE A 202 -15.58 6.49 4.75
CA ILE A 202 -15.73 5.82 3.46
C ILE A 202 -17.03 6.26 2.75
N ASN A 203 -18.09 6.47 3.49
CA ASN A 203 -19.39 6.92 2.94
C ASN A 203 -19.37 8.36 2.39
N LYS A 204 -18.33 9.13 2.65
CA LYS A 204 -18.16 10.49 2.09
C LYS A 204 -17.56 10.51 0.68
N PHE A 205 -16.99 9.41 0.22
CA PHE A 205 -16.34 9.35 -1.10
C PHE A 205 -17.36 9.08 -2.20
N ASN A 206 -17.25 9.84 -3.29
CA ASN A 206 -18.03 9.62 -4.50
C ASN A 206 -17.57 8.38 -5.27
N PHE A 207 -16.31 7.99 -5.08
CA PHE A 207 -15.70 6.86 -5.76
C PHE A 207 -14.75 6.11 -4.82
N VAL A 208 -14.93 4.80 -4.72
CA VAL A 208 -14.04 3.90 -3.98
C VAL A 208 -13.60 2.79 -4.90
N SER A 209 -12.30 2.54 -4.97
CA SER A 209 -11.71 1.45 -5.75
C SER A 209 -10.87 0.53 -4.87
N CYS A 210 -10.74 -0.71 -5.28
CA CYS A 210 -9.84 -1.69 -4.69
C CYS A 210 -9.14 -2.47 -5.80
N ASP A 211 -8.01 -3.07 -5.48
CA ASP A 211 -7.22 -3.88 -6.40
C ASP A 211 -7.88 -5.24 -6.71
N ASP A 212 -8.59 -5.82 -5.75
CA ASP A 212 -9.35 -7.06 -5.90
C ASP A 212 -10.56 -7.06 -4.96
N LEU A 213 -11.77 -7.12 -5.52
CA LEU A 213 -13.01 -7.03 -4.75
C LEU A 213 -13.21 -8.24 -3.82
N GLU A 214 -12.87 -9.44 -4.27
CA GLU A 214 -13.03 -10.64 -3.44
C GLU A 214 -12.02 -10.65 -2.28
N GLN A 215 -10.81 -10.14 -2.52
CA GLN A 215 -9.82 -9.96 -1.47
C GLN A 215 -10.24 -8.85 -0.48
N ALA A 216 -10.79 -7.75 -0.98
CA ALA A 216 -11.28 -6.66 -0.15
C ALA A 216 -12.42 -7.12 0.79
N LYS A 217 -13.36 -7.94 0.32
CA LYS A 217 -14.43 -8.52 1.15
C LYS A 217 -13.88 -9.38 2.32
N ILE A 218 -12.69 -9.96 2.17
CA ILE A 218 -12.05 -10.79 3.19
C ILE A 218 -11.25 -9.93 4.18
N GLU A 219 -10.62 -8.85 3.71
CA GLU A 219 -9.66 -8.06 4.48
C GLU A 219 -10.24 -6.77 5.06
N CYS A 220 -11.27 -6.21 4.45
CA CYS A 220 -11.94 -4.99 4.91
C CYS A 220 -13.25 -5.32 5.62
N LYS A 221 -13.57 -4.54 6.65
CA LYS A 221 -14.86 -4.57 7.34
C LYS A 221 -15.62 -3.30 7.08
#